data_2020a936ae0318d5b384afa4b5193e85
#
_entry.id   2020a936ae0318d5b384afa4b5193e85
#
_cell.length_a   1.000
_cell.length_b   1.000
_cell.length_c   1.000
_cell.angle_alpha   90.00
_cell.angle_beta   90.00
_cell.angle_gamma   90.00
#
_symmetry.space_group_name_H-M   'P 1'
#
loop_
_entity.id
_entity.type
_entity.pdbx_description
1 polymer ?
#
loop_
_entity_poly.entity_id
_entity_poly.type
_entity_poly.pdbx_seq_one_letter_code
_entity_poly.pdbx_strand_id
1 'polypeptide(L)'
;QRQMCIRDRFERVQIDTPEEYQGSVIQSLSERKGEMLDMISTGNGQTRLVFLVPARGLIGYSTEFLSMTRGYGIMNHTFDQYLPLIPGEIGGRHRGALVSIDAGKATTYSIMSIEERGTIFVNPGTEVYEGMIIGENSRENDLTVNITKAKQMTNVRSATKDQTAVIKTPRILTLEESLEFLNDDEYMEVTPE
;
A
#
# COMPACT_ATOMS: atom_id res chain seq x y z
N GLN A 1 5.11 37.68 -6.11
CA GLN A 1 4.69 36.27 -5.99
C GLN A 1 4.53 35.97 -4.50
N ARG A 2 3.29 35.75 -4.03
CA ARG A 2 3.07 35.23 -2.68
C ARG A 2 3.48 33.76 -2.70
N GLN A 3 4.61 33.47 -2.13
CA GLN A 3 5.00 32.09 -1.84
C GLN A 3 4.01 31.55 -0.80
N MET A 4 3.17 30.61 -1.20
CA MET A 4 2.26 29.92 -0.30
C MET A 4 3.12 29.01 0.59
N CYS A 5 3.18 29.34 1.88
CA CYS A 5 3.93 28.55 2.85
C CYS A 5 3.09 27.29 3.17
N ILE A 6 3.40 26.20 2.53
CA ILE A 6 2.75 24.92 2.81
C ILE A 6 3.26 24.42 4.16
N ARG A 7 2.34 24.16 5.09
CA ARG A 7 2.64 23.57 6.38
C ARG A 7 2.17 22.12 6.41
N ASP A 8 3.01 21.28 6.95
CA ASP A 8 2.71 19.87 7.18
C ASP A 8 2.18 19.67 8.61
N ARG A 9 1.23 18.77 8.79
CA ARG A 9 0.72 18.38 10.10
C ARG A 9 1.69 17.37 10.70
N PHE A 10 2.16 17.63 11.90
CA PHE A 10 3.01 16.72 12.65
C PHE A 10 2.26 16.11 13.82
N GLU A 11 2.54 14.83 14.03
CA GLU A 11 1.98 14.06 15.13
C GLU A 11 3.09 13.55 16.04
N ARG A 12 2.81 13.56 17.33
CA ARG A 12 3.65 12.92 18.32
C ARG A 12 3.25 11.46 18.42
N VAL A 13 4.18 10.59 18.08
CA VAL A 13 4.00 9.13 18.07
C VAL A 13 4.72 8.56 19.26
N GLN A 14 4.01 7.83 20.10
CA GLN A 14 4.57 7.08 21.22
C GLN A 14 4.44 5.59 20.92
N ILE A 15 5.55 4.89 20.98
CA ILE A 15 5.64 3.47 20.71
C ILE A 15 6.23 2.75 21.90
N ASP A 16 5.53 1.72 22.35
CA ASP A 16 6.04 0.76 23.32
C ASP A 16 6.31 -0.56 22.58
N THR A 17 7.56 -1.01 22.56
CA THR A 17 7.99 -2.21 21.80
C THR A 17 9.05 -2.98 22.56
N PRO A 18 9.13 -4.33 22.38
CA PRO A 18 10.27 -5.09 22.83
C PRO A 18 11.60 -4.56 22.28
N GLU A 19 12.67 -4.61 23.07
CA GLU A 19 13.99 -4.08 22.69
C GLU A 19 14.52 -4.71 21.39
N GLU A 20 14.16 -5.95 21.09
CA GLU A 20 14.56 -6.64 19.86
C GLU A 20 14.05 -5.98 18.58
N TYR A 21 12.91 -5.26 18.62
CA TYR A 21 12.31 -4.59 17.45
C TYR A 21 12.61 -3.09 17.39
N GLN A 22 13.20 -2.50 18.44
CA GLN A 22 13.43 -1.05 18.51
C GLN A 22 14.23 -0.51 17.32
N GLY A 23 15.25 -1.22 16.88
CA GLY A 23 16.11 -0.80 15.76
C GLY A 23 15.33 -0.71 14.44
N SER A 24 14.49 -1.70 14.15
CA SER A 24 13.64 -1.72 12.95
C SER A 24 12.61 -0.60 12.97
N VAL A 25 11.99 -0.34 14.14
CA VAL A 25 11.03 0.76 14.32
C VAL A 25 11.68 2.12 14.13
N ILE A 26 12.86 2.33 14.73
CA ILE A 26 13.62 3.59 14.58
C ILE A 26 13.97 3.83 13.11
N GLN A 27 14.45 2.80 12.42
CA GLN A 27 14.80 2.91 10.99
C GLN A 27 13.57 3.26 10.16
N SER A 28 12.49 2.52 10.29
CA SER A 28 11.26 2.71 9.51
C SER A 28 10.66 4.11 9.72
N LEU A 29 10.58 4.61 10.97
CA LEU A 29 10.09 5.96 11.21
C LEU A 29 11.03 7.05 10.70
N SER A 30 12.35 6.82 10.75
CA SER A 30 13.34 7.76 10.20
C SER A 30 13.23 7.87 8.68
N GLU A 31 12.99 6.77 7.96
CA GLU A 31 12.73 6.74 6.53
C GLU A 31 11.45 7.52 6.18
N ARG A 32 10.47 7.50 7.08
CA ARG A 32 9.22 8.27 7.00
C ARG A 32 9.33 9.70 7.53
N LYS A 33 10.56 10.25 7.62
CA LYS A 33 10.89 11.61 8.08
C LYS A 33 10.50 11.87 9.55
N GLY A 34 10.39 10.83 10.35
CA GLY A 34 10.21 10.95 11.79
C GLY A 34 11.49 11.39 12.49
N GLU A 35 11.37 12.34 13.41
CA GLU A 35 12.42 12.79 14.31
C GLU A 35 12.23 12.14 15.67
N MET A 36 13.24 11.41 16.16
CA MET A 36 13.19 10.82 17.49
C MET A 36 13.38 11.90 18.56
N LEU A 37 12.39 12.05 19.44
CA LEU A 37 12.42 13.01 20.52
C LEU A 37 12.98 12.39 21.80
N ASP A 38 12.62 11.13 22.08
CA ASP A 38 13.03 10.46 23.32
C ASP A 38 13.04 8.93 23.17
N MET A 39 13.84 8.28 23.99
CA MET A 39 13.92 6.83 24.08
C MET A 39 14.14 6.42 25.53
N ILE A 40 13.19 5.69 26.10
CA ILE A 40 13.20 5.28 27.51
C ILE A 40 13.11 3.76 27.59
N SER A 41 14.14 3.11 28.18
CA SER A 41 14.06 1.70 28.53
C SER A 41 13.21 1.56 29.81
N THR A 42 12.15 0.74 29.74
CA THR A 42 11.23 0.52 30.88
C THR A 42 11.69 -0.61 31.80
N GLY A 43 12.85 -1.22 31.52
CA GLY A 43 13.52 -2.17 32.41
C GLY A 43 13.03 -3.62 32.35
N ASN A 44 11.98 -3.92 31.61
CA ASN A 44 11.42 -5.26 31.46
C ASN A 44 11.62 -5.83 30.03
N GLY A 45 12.71 -5.44 29.35
CA GLY A 45 12.92 -5.78 27.94
C GLY A 45 11.98 -5.03 26.98
N GLN A 46 11.39 -3.93 27.46
CA GLN A 46 10.52 -3.04 26.71
C GLN A 46 11.17 -1.66 26.58
N THR A 47 11.05 -1.06 25.41
CA THR A 47 11.51 0.31 25.15
C THR A 47 10.34 1.18 24.71
N ARG A 48 10.27 2.37 25.27
CA ARG A 48 9.36 3.44 24.85
C ARG A 48 10.13 4.41 23.95
N LEU A 49 9.60 4.59 22.74
CA LEU A 49 10.12 5.53 21.75
C LEU A 49 9.10 6.66 21.58
N VAL A 50 9.59 7.87 21.48
CA VAL A 50 8.75 9.06 21.18
C VAL A 50 9.31 9.72 19.93
N PHE A 51 8.46 9.87 18.92
CA PHE A 51 8.80 10.49 17.65
C PHE A 51 7.88 11.67 17.33
N LEU A 52 8.40 12.60 16.57
CA LEU A 52 7.64 13.64 15.88
C LEU A 52 7.62 13.27 14.40
N VAL A 53 6.46 12.94 13.85
CA VAL A 53 6.32 12.38 12.48
C VAL A 53 5.32 13.20 11.69
N PRO A 54 5.60 13.54 10.42
CA PRO A 54 4.58 14.10 9.54
C PRO A 54 3.38 13.15 9.42
N ALA A 55 2.14 13.64 9.55
CA ALA A 55 0.94 12.79 9.51
C ALA A 55 0.86 11.94 8.23
N ARG A 56 1.33 12.47 7.09
CA ARG A 56 1.42 11.72 5.83
C ARG A 56 2.39 10.53 5.92
N GLY A 57 3.39 10.57 6.79
CA GLY A 57 4.31 9.44 7.05
C GLY A 57 3.70 8.32 7.89
N LEU A 58 2.54 8.56 8.52
CA LEU A 58 1.83 7.56 9.30
C LEU A 58 0.75 6.81 8.50
N ILE A 59 0.48 7.25 7.26
CA ILE A 59 -0.45 6.57 6.37
C ILE A 59 0.10 5.15 6.11
N GLY A 60 -0.72 4.12 6.36
CA GLY A 60 -0.36 2.71 6.22
C GLY A 60 0.65 2.17 7.24
N TYR A 61 1.27 3.03 8.04
CA TYR A 61 2.32 2.62 9.00
C TYR A 61 1.84 1.62 10.05
N SER A 62 0.58 1.66 10.43
CA SER A 62 0.02 0.74 11.45
C SER A 62 0.18 -0.73 11.05
N THR A 63 -0.06 -1.06 9.78
CA THR A 63 0.06 -2.43 9.25
C THR A 63 1.52 -2.89 9.21
N GLU A 64 2.41 -2.03 8.74
CA GLU A 64 3.85 -2.27 8.73
C GLU A 64 4.40 -2.47 10.14
N PHE A 65 4.02 -1.58 11.06
CA PHE A 65 4.43 -1.63 12.47
C PHE A 65 3.99 -2.93 13.15
N LEU A 66 2.73 -3.35 12.98
CA LEU A 66 2.24 -4.61 13.54
C LEU A 66 2.98 -5.82 12.97
N SER A 67 3.25 -5.81 11.68
CA SER A 67 4.03 -6.88 11.03
C SER A 67 5.47 -6.92 11.52
N MET A 68 6.14 -5.78 11.62
CA MET A 68 7.52 -5.63 12.07
C MET A 68 7.70 -6.04 13.53
N THR A 69 6.75 -5.69 14.40
CA THR A 69 6.77 -6.02 15.83
C THR A 69 6.08 -7.34 16.16
N ARG A 70 5.65 -8.10 15.14
CA ARG A 70 4.87 -9.35 15.31
C ARG A 70 3.65 -9.20 16.21
N GLY A 71 3.04 -8.00 16.22
CA GLY A 71 1.90 -7.67 17.04
C GLY A 71 2.20 -7.35 18.50
N TYR A 72 3.47 -7.36 18.93
CA TYR A 72 3.84 -7.04 20.32
C TYR A 72 4.01 -5.54 20.58
N GLY A 73 4.10 -4.72 19.53
CA GLY A 73 4.22 -3.27 19.67
C GLY A 73 2.87 -2.60 19.91
N ILE A 74 2.89 -1.52 20.69
CA ILE A 74 1.74 -0.63 20.89
C ILE A 74 2.13 0.73 20.37
N MET A 75 1.31 1.32 19.52
CA MET A 75 1.52 2.64 18.94
C MET A 75 0.33 3.53 19.21
N ASN A 76 0.61 4.72 19.73
CA ASN A 76 -0.35 5.79 19.91
C ASN A 76 0.19 7.06 19.25
N HIS A 77 -0.66 7.82 18.59
CA HIS A 77 -0.27 9.09 17.99
C HIS A 77 -1.32 10.17 18.27
N THR A 78 -0.85 11.38 18.43
CA THR A 78 -1.68 12.56 18.72
C THR A 78 -1.16 13.75 17.95
N PHE A 79 -2.06 14.67 17.58
CA PHE A 79 -1.65 15.93 16.98
C PHE A 79 -0.67 16.69 17.90
N ASP A 80 0.43 17.18 17.33
CA ASP A 80 1.39 18.03 18.03
C ASP A 80 1.35 19.46 17.49
N GLN A 81 1.74 19.68 16.23
CA GLN A 81 1.85 21.02 15.65
C GLN A 81 1.88 21.01 14.12
N TYR A 82 1.84 22.22 13.55
CA TYR A 82 2.08 22.42 12.11
C TYR A 82 3.48 23.00 11.89
N LEU A 83 4.31 22.31 11.12
CA LEU A 83 5.65 22.72 10.75
C LEU A 83 5.76 22.98 9.23
N PRO A 84 6.83 23.65 8.75
CA PRO A 84 7.10 23.73 7.34
C PRO A 84 7.15 22.34 6.69
N LEU A 85 6.61 22.22 5.48
CA LEU A 85 6.65 20.98 4.71
C LEU A 85 8.09 20.47 4.57
N ILE A 86 8.35 19.25 5.00
CA ILE A 86 9.62 18.58 4.74
C ILE A 86 9.61 18.12 3.28
N PRO A 87 10.53 18.60 2.43
CA PRO A 87 10.54 18.19 1.02
C PRO A 87 10.93 16.72 0.87
N GLY A 88 10.44 16.11 -0.20
CA GLY A 88 10.68 14.72 -0.59
C GLY A 88 9.51 13.80 -0.25
N GLU A 89 9.50 12.70 -0.94
CA GLU A 89 8.51 11.64 -0.75
C GLU A 89 8.67 10.99 0.63
N ILE A 90 7.55 10.61 1.21
CA ILE A 90 7.52 9.90 2.48
C ILE A 90 6.76 8.59 2.24
N GLY A 91 7.45 7.49 2.39
CA GLY A 91 6.91 6.20 2.02
C GLY A 91 6.84 6.05 0.50
N GLY A 92 5.87 5.35 0.01
CA GLY A 92 5.71 5.03 -1.40
C GLY A 92 5.92 3.55 -1.63
N ARG A 93 5.22 3.03 -2.61
CA ARG A 93 5.39 1.64 -2.99
C ARG A 93 6.72 1.46 -3.72
N HIS A 94 7.42 0.37 -3.42
CA HIS A 94 8.62 -0.05 -4.14
C HIS A 94 8.30 -0.87 -5.39
N ARG A 95 7.03 -1.23 -5.57
CA ARG A 95 6.54 -2.05 -6.68
C ARG A 95 5.65 -1.25 -7.58
N GLY A 96 5.69 -1.56 -8.89
CA GLY A 96 4.84 -0.91 -9.85
C GLY A 96 3.37 -1.29 -9.74
N ALA A 97 2.51 -0.57 -10.44
CA ALA A 97 1.11 -0.90 -10.62
C ALA A 97 0.88 -1.79 -11.84
N LEU A 98 -0.16 -2.60 -11.77
CA LEU A 98 -0.78 -3.22 -12.94
C LEU A 98 -1.94 -2.32 -13.38
N VAL A 99 -1.84 -1.75 -14.59
CA VAL A 99 -2.79 -0.76 -15.12
C VAL A 99 -3.55 -1.33 -16.30
N SER A 100 -4.88 -1.20 -16.30
CA SER A 100 -5.72 -1.66 -17.42
C SER A 100 -5.53 -0.77 -18.65
N ILE A 101 -5.37 -1.39 -19.83
CA ILE A 101 -5.32 -0.68 -21.12
C ILE A 101 -6.67 -0.56 -21.79
N ASP A 102 -7.69 -1.29 -21.33
CA ASP A 102 -9.00 -1.32 -21.93
C ASP A 102 -10.12 -1.14 -20.89
N ALA A 103 -11.24 -0.62 -21.35
CA ALA A 103 -12.48 -0.56 -20.58
C ALA A 103 -13.32 -1.82 -20.82
N GLY A 104 -13.97 -2.33 -19.77
CA GLY A 104 -14.86 -3.50 -19.86
C GLY A 104 -14.92 -4.30 -18.57
N LYS A 105 -15.27 -5.58 -18.66
CA LYS A 105 -15.34 -6.46 -17.50
C LYS A 105 -14.10 -7.33 -17.38
N ALA A 106 -13.53 -7.38 -16.19
CA ALA A 106 -12.41 -8.27 -15.88
C ALA A 106 -12.80 -9.74 -16.09
N THR A 107 -12.03 -10.48 -16.88
CA THR A 107 -12.31 -11.89 -17.18
C THR A 107 -11.44 -12.81 -16.35
N THR A 108 -11.98 -13.96 -15.94
CA THR A 108 -11.21 -15.00 -15.24
C THR A 108 -9.99 -15.43 -16.05
N TYR A 109 -10.13 -15.52 -17.37
CA TYR A 109 -9.04 -15.91 -18.27
C TYR A 109 -7.86 -14.94 -18.23
N SER A 110 -8.15 -13.62 -18.28
CA SER A 110 -7.09 -12.60 -18.21
C SER A 110 -6.48 -12.53 -16.81
N ILE A 111 -7.29 -12.61 -15.76
CA ILE A 111 -6.80 -12.62 -14.38
C ILE A 111 -5.78 -13.74 -14.18
N MET A 112 -6.07 -14.97 -14.62
CA MET A 112 -5.13 -16.10 -14.54
C MET A 112 -3.80 -15.83 -15.22
N SER A 113 -3.80 -15.12 -16.35
CA SER A 113 -2.56 -14.82 -17.09
C SER A 113 -1.76 -13.68 -16.45
N ILE A 114 -2.44 -12.81 -15.69
CA ILE A 114 -1.84 -11.63 -15.08
C ILE A 114 -1.37 -11.91 -13.64
N GLU A 115 -2.03 -12.83 -12.92
CA GLU A 115 -1.69 -13.15 -11.51
C GLU A 115 -0.27 -13.73 -11.33
N GLU A 116 0.37 -14.19 -12.40
CA GLU A 116 1.79 -14.57 -12.39
C GLU A 116 2.73 -13.35 -12.30
N ARG A 117 2.22 -12.18 -12.68
CA ARG A 117 2.98 -10.92 -12.73
C ARG A 117 2.84 -10.07 -11.48
N GLY A 118 1.86 -10.38 -10.63
CA GLY A 118 1.62 -9.60 -9.43
C GLY A 118 0.35 -9.99 -8.69
N THR A 119 -0.05 -9.13 -7.76
CA THR A 119 -1.25 -9.31 -6.94
C THR A 119 -2.41 -8.52 -7.53
N ILE A 120 -3.54 -9.16 -7.77
CA ILE A 120 -4.72 -8.54 -8.37
C ILE A 120 -5.63 -7.98 -7.27
N PHE A 121 -6.23 -6.81 -7.50
CA PHE A 121 -7.13 -6.10 -6.57
C PHE A 121 -8.60 -6.21 -6.93
N VAL A 122 -8.91 -6.69 -8.14
CA VAL A 122 -10.28 -6.74 -8.65
C VAL A 122 -10.78 -8.16 -8.84
N ASN A 123 -12.08 -8.37 -8.61
CA ASN A 123 -12.73 -9.65 -8.83
C ASN A 123 -13.05 -9.88 -10.32
N PRO A 124 -13.21 -11.15 -10.76
CA PRO A 124 -13.80 -11.43 -12.06
C PRO A 124 -15.18 -10.79 -12.20
N GLY A 125 -15.44 -10.17 -13.35
CA GLY A 125 -16.70 -9.48 -13.62
C GLY A 125 -16.76 -8.02 -13.16
N THR A 126 -15.75 -7.54 -12.43
CA THR A 126 -15.65 -6.11 -12.07
C THR A 126 -15.49 -5.28 -13.35
N GLU A 127 -16.23 -4.17 -13.43
CA GLU A 127 -16.06 -3.20 -14.50
C GLU A 127 -14.79 -2.38 -14.28
N VAL A 128 -13.95 -2.31 -15.30
CA VAL A 128 -12.70 -1.57 -15.31
C VAL A 128 -12.69 -0.56 -16.45
N TYR A 129 -11.90 0.48 -16.32
CA TYR A 129 -11.68 1.50 -17.34
C TYR A 129 -10.19 1.61 -17.70
N GLU A 130 -9.91 2.23 -18.84
CA GLU A 130 -8.53 2.50 -19.27
C GLU A 130 -7.82 3.40 -18.25
N GLY A 131 -6.62 2.99 -17.83
CA GLY A 131 -5.86 3.68 -16.78
C GLY A 131 -6.20 3.24 -15.35
N MET A 132 -7.19 2.38 -15.14
CA MET A 132 -7.53 1.87 -13.81
C MET A 132 -6.40 0.98 -13.26
N ILE A 133 -5.98 1.22 -12.03
CA ILE A 133 -5.06 0.33 -11.32
C ILE A 133 -5.84 -0.90 -10.86
N ILE A 134 -5.41 -2.06 -11.31
CA ILE A 134 -6.07 -3.35 -11.08
C ILE A 134 -5.25 -4.31 -10.23
N GLY A 135 -4.03 -3.93 -9.88
CA GLY A 135 -3.14 -4.76 -9.08
C GLY A 135 -1.78 -4.14 -8.83
N GLU A 136 -0.97 -4.83 -8.04
CA GLU A 136 0.43 -4.53 -7.76
C GLU A 136 1.32 -5.43 -8.62
N ASN A 137 2.29 -4.84 -9.33
CA ASN A 137 3.28 -5.59 -10.08
C ASN A 137 4.31 -6.21 -9.11
N SER A 138 4.84 -7.38 -9.42
CA SER A 138 5.96 -7.98 -8.68
C SER A 138 7.31 -7.28 -8.92
N ARG A 139 7.39 -6.41 -9.93
CA ARG A 139 8.57 -5.58 -10.27
C ARG A 139 8.33 -4.13 -9.92
N GLU A 140 9.39 -3.33 -9.88
CA GLU A 140 9.34 -1.90 -9.52
C GLU A 140 8.63 -1.02 -10.58
N ASN A 141 8.60 -1.42 -11.84
CA ASN A 141 7.99 -0.65 -12.92
C ASN A 141 6.50 -0.95 -13.09
N ASP A 142 5.74 0.05 -13.46
CA ASP A 142 4.34 -0.10 -13.84
C ASP A 142 4.22 -0.94 -15.12
N LEU A 143 3.15 -1.72 -15.19
CA LEU A 143 2.88 -2.59 -16.32
C LEU A 143 1.44 -2.45 -16.77
N THR A 144 1.27 -2.05 -18.03
CA THR A 144 -0.04 -2.02 -18.66
C THR A 144 -0.44 -3.42 -19.12
N VAL A 145 -1.66 -3.82 -18.79
CA VAL A 145 -2.19 -5.17 -19.07
C VAL A 145 -3.63 -5.12 -19.55
N ASN A 146 -4.02 -6.08 -20.36
CA ASN A 146 -5.40 -6.24 -20.81
C ASN A 146 -6.12 -7.25 -19.91
N ILE A 147 -6.97 -6.76 -19.00
CA ILE A 147 -7.74 -7.61 -18.07
C ILE A 147 -9.11 -8.01 -18.62
N THR A 148 -9.55 -7.38 -19.70
CA THR A 148 -10.88 -7.60 -20.31
C THR A 148 -10.88 -8.70 -21.38
N LYS A 149 -9.69 -9.19 -21.77
CA LYS A 149 -9.53 -10.17 -22.83
C LYS A 149 -10.23 -11.49 -22.50
N ALA A 150 -11.17 -11.89 -23.33
CA ALA A 150 -11.84 -13.19 -23.23
C ALA A 150 -11.04 -14.30 -23.91
N LYS A 151 -11.21 -15.53 -23.45
CA LYS A 151 -10.68 -16.70 -24.14
C LYS A 151 -11.36 -16.81 -25.51
N GLN A 152 -10.59 -16.79 -26.59
CA GLN A 152 -11.14 -17.06 -27.91
C GLN A 152 -11.59 -18.53 -27.99
N MET A 153 -12.86 -18.74 -28.35
CA MET A 153 -13.33 -20.10 -28.62
C MET A 153 -12.66 -20.63 -29.89
N THR A 154 -11.77 -21.58 -29.74
CA THR A 154 -11.27 -22.37 -30.87
C THR A 154 -12.19 -23.57 -31.04
N ASN A 155 -12.62 -23.85 -32.29
CA ASN A 155 -13.47 -24.98 -32.63
C ASN A 155 -12.79 -26.36 -32.47
N VAL A 156 -11.59 -26.42 -31.91
CA VAL A 156 -10.90 -27.67 -31.61
C VAL A 156 -11.40 -28.21 -30.29
N ARG A 157 -12.33 -29.16 -30.35
CA ARG A 157 -12.70 -30.00 -29.20
C ARG A 157 -11.50 -30.85 -28.81
N SER A 158 -10.61 -30.34 -27.98
CA SER A 158 -9.71 -31.22 -27.24
C SER A 158 -10.55 -31.80 -26.09
N ALA A 159 -10.65 -33.12 -26.05
CA ALA A 159 -11.31 -33.88 -24.99
C ALA A 159 -10.56 -33.80 -23.63
N THR A 160 -9.75 -32.80 -23.44
CA THR A 160 -9.06 -32.53 -22.21
C THR A 160 -10.00 -31.74 -21.32
N LYS A 161 -10.45 -32.41 -20.25
CA LYS A 161 -11.18 -31.90 -19.09
C LYS A 161 -10.99 -30.41 -18.90
N ASP A 162 -12.08 -29.65 -18.94
CA ASP A 162 -12.09 -28.25 -18.46
C ASP A 162 -11.50 -28.23 -17.06
N GLN A 163 -10.23 -27.91 -16.96
CA GLN A 163 -9.64 -27.63 -15.65
C GLN A 163 -10.36 -26.41 -15.14
N THR A 164 -11.08 -26.58 -14.03
CA THR A 164 -11.68 -25.49 -13.30
C THR A 164 -10.58 -24.49 -13.01
N ALA A 165 -10.66 -23.32 -13.64
CA ALA A 165 -9.67 -22.28 -13.50
C ALA A 165 -9.68 -21.80 -12.04
N VAL A 166 -8.68 -22.19 -11.26
CA VAL A 166 -8.49 -21.72 -9.88
C VAL A 166 -7.63 -20.46 -9.95
N ILE A 167 -8.25 -19.32 -9.69
CA ILE A 167 -7.55 -18.04 -9.52
C ILE A 167 -7.26 -17.82 -8.04
N LYS A 168 -6.17 -17.11 -7.74
CA LYS A 168 -5.89 -16.67 -6.39
C LYS A 168 -6.96 -15.66 -5.95
N THR A 169 -7.30 -15.66 -4.69
CA THR A 169 -8.22 -14.66 -4.13
C THR A 169 -7.63 -13.27 -4.31
N PRO A 170 -8.33 -12.33 -4.98
CA PRO A 170 -7.86 -10.97 -5.11
C PRO A 170 -7.71 -10.29 -3.75
N ARG A 171 -6.69 -9.44 -3.62
CA ARG A 171 -6.50 -8.60 -2.43
C ARG A 171 -7.35 -7.35 -2.58
N ILE A 172 -8.48 -7.31 -1.89
CA ILE A 172 -9.30 -6.08 -1.84
C ILE A 172 -8.65 -5.13 -0.85
N LEU A 173 -8.20 -3.98 -1.34
CA LEU A 173 -7.57 -2.96 -0.51
C LEU A 173 -8.61 -2.22 0.34
N THR A 174 -8.27 -1.97 1.59
CA THR A 174 -9.00 -1.02 2.44
C THR A 174 -8.70 0.42 2.00
N LEU A 175 -9.45 1.40 2.53
CA LEU A 175 -9.19 2.81 2.24
C LEU A 175 -7.76 3.22 2.61
N GLU A 176 -7.27 2.79 3.78
CA GLU A 176 -5.91 3.09 4.23
C GLU A 176 -4.86 2.45 3.34
N GLU A 177 -5.01 1.17 2.99
CA GLU A 177 -4.10 0.48 2.07
C GLU A 177 -4.12 1.11 0.67
N SER A 178 -5.26 1.59 0.21
CA SER A 178 -5.37 2.30 -1.08
C SER A 178 -4.63 3.63 -1.05
N LEU A 179 -4.73 4.39 0.06
CA LEU A 179 -3.99 5.64 0.25
C LEU A 179 -2.48 5.41 0.33
N GLU A 180 -2.04 4.31 0.98
CA GLU A 180 -0.64 3.93 1.05
C GLU A 180 -0.08 3.51 -0.32
N PHE A 181 -0.94 2.91 -1.16
CA PHE A 181 -0.55 2.39 -2.47
C PHE A 181 -0.34 3.50 -3.51
N LEU A 182 -0.95 4.68 -3.36
CA LEU A 182 -0.89 5.77 -4.32
C LEU A 182 0.51 6.37 -4.44
N ASN A 183 0.93 6.65 -5.66
CA ASN A 183 2.05 7.52 -5.99
C ASN A 183 1.56 8.95 -6.31
N ASP A 184 2.50 9.89 -6.43
CA ASP A 184 2.24 11.32 -6.64
C ASP A 184 1.48 11.65 -7.95
N ASP A 185 1.55 10.77 -8.94
CA ASP A 185 0.90 10.88 -10.25
C ASP A 185 -0.42 10.11 -10.36
N GLU A 186 -0.87 9.52 -9.25
CA GLU A 186 -2.08 8.70 -9.20
C GLU A 186 -3.18 9.36 -8.37
N TYR A 187 -4.42 8.99 -8.65
CA TYR A 187 -5.59 9.53 -7.98
C TYR A 187 -6.47 8.40 -7.46
N MET A 188 -7.16 8.67 -6.36
CA MET A 188 -8.16 7.78 -5.80
C MET A 188 -9.51 8.48 -5.78
N GLU A 189 -10.52 7.81 -6.30
CA GLU A 189 -11.91 8.21 -6.18
C GLU A 189 -12.57 7.40 -5.05
N VAL A 190 -13.21 8.10 -4.12
CA VAL A 190 -13.99 7.47 -3.05
C VAL A 190 -15.46 7.69 -3.34
N THR A 191 -16.16 6.62 -3.68
CA THR A 191 -17.59 6.62 -3.94
C THR A 191 -18.37 6.19 -2.69
N PRO A 192 -19.48 6.83 -2.34
CA PRO A 192 -20.38 6.33 -1.31
C PRO A 192 -21.15 5.12 -1.85
N GLU A 193 -20.97 3.96 -1.26
CA GLU A 193 -21.81 2.77 -1.38
C GLU A 193 -22.50 2.47 -0.05
#